data_e635cb2169c6052ab027643a6e315111
#
_entry.id   e635cb2169c6052ab027643a6e315111
#
_cell.length_a   1.000
_cell.length_b   1.000
_cell.length_c   1.000
_cell.angle_alpha   90.00
_cell.angle_beta   90.00
_cell.angle_gamma   90.00
#
_symmetry.space_group_name_H-M   'P 1'
#
loop_
_entity.id
_entity.type
_entity.pdbx_description
1 polymer ?
#
loop_
_entity_poly.entity_id
_entity_poly.type
_entity_poly.pdbx_seq_one_letter_code
_entity_poly.pdbx_strand_id
1 'polypeptide(L)'
;MDLIMKQMPVVVSALNVGFLQTLKLFIVTLVGALPLGLVIAFGSMSHFKPLSWLARLIVWVIRGTPLMIQLLIIYYFPGLVLHNPIWGGGETGRFLAAAVSFIINYACYFSEIYRGGIQGVPEGQKEAGLVLGMTKHQIFFKITLLQMIKRIVPPMSNEIITLVKDTSLARIIALQEITWAGQAFMKGSHGISGAIWPLFFTAVYYLIFNGILTVLLGRLEKKLEYFR
;
A
#
# COMPACT_ATOMS: atom_id res chain seq x y z
N MET A 1 25.76 -0.54 29.28
CA MET A 1 24.86 0.61 29.05
C MET A 1 25.59 1.71 28.25
N ASP A 2 26.82 2.02 28.59
CA ASP A 2 27.63 3.10 27.98
C ASP A 2 27.91 2.90 26.47
N LEU A 3 28.08 1.64 26.03
CA LEU A 3 28.34 1.34 24.62
C LEU A 3 27.11 1.65 23.75
N ILE A 4 25.90 1.29 24.20
CA ILE A 4 24.64 1.58 23.52
C ILE A 4 24.44 3.08 23.42
N MET A 5 24.67 3.82 24.51
CA MET A 5 24.52 5.29 24.53
C MET A 5 25.45 5.97 23.53
N LYS A 6 26.70 5.50 23.40
CA LYS A 6 27.67 6.04 22.42
C LYS A 6 27.28 5.75 20.97
N GLN A 7 26.65 4.61 20.71
CA GLN A 7 26.25 4.17 19.36
C GLN A 7 24.89 4.69 18.95
N MET A 8 24.04 5.12 19.88
CA MET A 8 22.67 5.58 19.65
C MET A 8 22.55 6.67 18.55
N PRO A 9 23.38 7.72 18.54
CA PRO A 9 23.25 8.77 17.51
C PRO A 9 23.45 8.23 16.08
N VAL A 10 24.40 7.31 15.90
CA VAL A 10 24.68 6.69 14.60
C VAL A 10 23.52 5.82 14.16
N VAL A 11 22.96 5.02 15.07
CA VAL A 11 21.81 4.15 14.79
C VAL A 11 20.57 4.99 14.45
N VAL A 12 20.25 5.99 15.25
CA VAL A 12 19.08 6.87 15.01
C VAL A 12 19.23 7.60 13.67
N SER A 13 20.42 8.10 13.33
CA SER A 13 20.67 8.74 12.04
C SER A 13 20.40 7.79 10.87
N ALA A 14 20.95 6.57 10.92
CA ALA A 14 20.74 5.57 9.89
C ALA A 14 19.26 5.12 9.77
N LEU A 15 18.58 4.93 10.90
CA LEU A 15 17.16 4.59 10.92
C LEU A 15 16.29 5.74 10.36
N ASN A 16 16.61 6.98 10.63
CA ASN A 16 15.91 8.14 10.06
C ASN A 16 16.01 8.18 8.53
N VAL A 17 17.20 7.93 7.97
CA VAL A 17 17.40 7.84 6.52
C VAL A 17 16.56 6.70 5.93
N GLY A 18 16.63 5.51 6.54
CA GLY A 18 15.82 4.36 6.12
C GLY A 18 14.31 4.62 6.24
N PHE A 19 13.88 5.32 7.30
CA PHE A 19 12.47 5.68 7.50
C PHE A 19 11.96 6.65 6.44
N LEU A 20 12.76 7.61 6.02
CA LEU A 20 12.41 8.50 4.92
C LEU A 20 12.19 7.73 3.62
N GLN A 21 12.99 6.70 3.36
CA GLN A 21 12.82 5.84 2.19
C GLN A 21 11.55 4.99 2.30
N THR A 22 11.26 4.43 3.49
CA THR A 22 9.98 3.77 3.80
C THR A 22 8.79 4.69 3.53
N LEU A 23 8.84 5.92 4.04
CA LEU A 23 7.78 6.91 3.88
C LEU A 23 7.57 7.29 2.41
N LYS A 24 8.66 7.48 1.65
CA LYS A 24 8.58 7.75 0.20
C LYS A 24 7.88 6.60 -0.54
N LEU A 25 8.29 5.35 -0.28
CA LEU A 25 7.67 4.18 -0.90
C LEU A 25 6.19 4.09 -0.55
N PHE A 26 5.83 4.28 0.72
CA PHE A 26 4.46 4.31 1.20
C PHE A 26 3.60 5.36 0.46
N ILE A 27 4.07 6.62 0.40
CA ILE A 27 3.33 7.70 -0.24
C ILE A 27 3.18 7.46 -1.75
N VAL A 28 4.27 7.09 -2.44
CA VAL A 28 4.25 6.83 -3.89
C VAL A 28 3.30 5.67 -4.20
N THR A 29 3.31 4.62 -3.38
CA THR A 29 2.38 3.50 -3.54
C THR A 29 0.93 3.96 -3.38
N LEU A 30 0.59 4.72 -2.35
CA LEU A 30 -0.79 5.20 -2.16
C LEU A 30 -1.25 6.09 -3.31
N VAL A 31 -0.41 7.06 -3.72
CA VAL A 31 -0.73 8.00 -4.81
C VAL A 31 -0.95 7.27 -6.14
N GLY A 32 -0.19 6.20 -6.39
CA GLY A 32 -0.36 5.39 -7.61
C GLY A 32 -1.48 4.36 -7.51
N ALA A 33 -1.57 3.65 -6.38
CA ALA A 33 -2.48 2.52 -6.23
C ALA A 33 -3.95 2.93 -6.07
N LEU A 34 -4.25 4.03 -5.40
CA LEU A 34 -5.62 4.50 -5.21
C LEU A 34 -6.33 4.80 -6.55
N PRO A 35 -5.78 5.64 -7.45
CA PRO A 35 -6.42 5.89 -8.74
C PRO A 35 -6.39 4.67 -9.66
N LEU A 36 -5.29 3.91 -9.70
CA LEU A 36 -5.19 2.72 -10.53
C LEU A 36 -6.20 1.64 -10.06
N GLY A 37 -6.36 1.47 -8.76
CA GLY A 37 -7.36 0.56 -8.18
C GLY A 37 -8.79 0.93 -8.59
N LEU A 38 -9.10 2.22 -8.65
CA LEU A 38 -10.41 2.69 -9.11
C LEU A 38 -10.63 2.37 -10.60
N VAL A 39 -9.62 2.57 -11.44
CA VAL A 39 -9.66 2.20 -12.87
C VAL A 39 -9.88 0.70 -13.03
N ILE A 40 -9.13 -0.14 -12.30
CA ILE A 40 -9.29 -1.60 -12.31
C ILE A 40 -10.69 -2.00 -11.83
N ALA A 41 -11.21 -1.36 -10.78
CA ALA A 41 -12.57 -1.63 -10.28
C ALA A 41 -13.63 -1.37 -11.36
N PHE A 42 -13.57 -0.23 -12.04
CA PHE A 42 -14.49 0.05 -13.15
C PHE A 42 -14.32 -0.93 -14.32
N GLY A 43 -13.07 -1.30 -14.65
CA GLY A 43 -12.80 -2.35 -15.64
C GLY A 43 -13.44 -3.68 -15.28
N SER A 44 -13.32 -4.11 -14.02
CA SER A 44 -13.90 -5.37 -13.52
C SER A 44 -15.42 -5.39 -13.50
N MET A 45 -16.08 -4.22 -13.41
CA MET A 45 -17.52 -4.03 -13.43
C MET A 45 -18.06 -3.66 -14.82
N SER A 46 -17.21 -3.57 -15.84
CA SER A 46 -17.60 -3.19 -17.20
C SER A 46 -18.61 -4.17 -17.80
N HIS A 47 -19.58 -3.65 -18.57
CA HIS A 47 -20.49 -4.45 -19.37
C HIS A 47 -19.79 -5.17 -20.53
N PHE A 48 -18.63 -4.66 -20.98
CA PHE A 48 -17.80 -5.32 -21.99
C PHE A 48 -17.09 -6.53 -21.37
N LYS A 49 -17.64 -7.71 -21.61
CA LYS A 49 -17.20 -8.98 -20.98
C LYS A 49 -15.70 -9.26 -21.08
N PRO A 50 -15.01 -9.07 -22.25
CA PRO A 50 -13.56 -9.31 -22.32
C PRO A 50 -12.76 -8.45 -21.35
N LEU A 51 -13.09 -7.16 -21.21
CA LEU A 51 -12.42 -6.23 -20.30
C LEU A 51 -12.66 -6.64 -18.83
N SER A 52 -13.91 -6.95 -18.50
CA SER A 52 -14.28 -7.39 -17.16
C SER A 52 -13.59 -8.70 -16.77
N TRP A 53 -13.53 -9.66 -17.69
CA TRP A 53 -12.83 -10.92 -17.48
C TRP A 53 -11.32 -10.71 -17.28
N LEU A 54 -10.68 -9.94 -18.14
CA LEU A 54 -9.25 -9.63 -18.05
C LEU A 54 -8.90 -8.91 -16.74
N ALA A 55 -9.67 -7.89 -16.37
CA ALA A 55 -9.46 -7.18 -15.11
C ALA A 55 -9.57 -8.11 -13.89
N ARG A 56 -10.59 -8.96 -13.86
CA ARG A 56 -10.78 -9.95 -12.78
C ARG A 56 -9.66 -10.99 -12.74
N LEU A 57 -9.20 -11.45 -13.90
CA LEU A 57 -8.07 -12.38 -13.99
C LEU A 57 -6.79 -11.77 -13.40
N ILE A 58 -6.47 -10.52 -13.78
CA ILE A 58 -5.31 -9.81 -13.25
C ILE A 58 -5.43 -9.68 -11.71
N VAL A 59 -6.58 -9.22 -11.23
CA VAL A 59 -6.81 -9.08 -9.78
C VAL A 59 -6.68 -10.43 -9.07
N TRP A 60 -7.24 -11.49 -9.63
CA TRP A 60 -7.14 -12.84 -9.06
C TRP A 60 -5.70 -13.33 -8.97
N VAL A 61 -4.89 -13.17 -10.04
CA VAL A 61 -3.47 -13.57 -10.07
C VAL A 61 -2.65 -12.77 -9.06
N ILE A 62 -2.79 -11.45 -9.07
CA ILE A 62 -1.99 -10.56 -8.20
C ILE A 62 -2.33 -10.78 -6.73
N ARG A 63 -3.61 -10.90 -6.38
CA ARG A 63 -4.02 -11.15 -4.98
C ARG A 63 -3.79 -12.60 -4.54
N GLY A 64 -3.67 -13.53 -5.48
CA GLY A 64 -3.39 -14.94 -5.23
C GLY A 64 -1.89 -15.27 -5.09
N THR A 65 -1.00 -14.30 -5.31
CA THR A 65 0.45 -14.51 -5.25
C THR A 65 1.11 -13.58 -4.21
N PRO A 66 2.17 -14.02 -3.51
CA PRO A 66 2.84 -13.19 -2.51
C PRO A 66 3.52 -11.96 -3.13
N LEU A 67 3.32 -10.78 -2.51
CA LEU A 67 3.95 -9.52 -2.94
C LEU A 67 5.49 -9.65 -3.05
N MET A 68 6.12 -10.39 -2.14
CA MET A 68 7.56 -10.64 -2.17
C MET A 68 8.02 -11.29 -3.48
N ILE A 69 7.25 -12.27 -3.99
CA ILE A 69 7.58 -12.95 -5.26
C ILE A 69 7.35 -11.99 -6.45
N GLN A 70 6.27 -11.21 -6.43
CA GLN A 70 6.01 -10.20 -7.46
C GLN A 70 7.15 -9.19 -7.53
N LEU A 71 7.64 -8.73 -6.39
CA LEU A 71 8.76 -7.80 -6.28
C LEU A 71 10.05 -8.37 -6.90
N LEU A 72 10.36 -9.64 -6.59
CA LEU A 72 11.52 -10.33 -7.18
C LEU A 72 11.38 -10.47 -8.70
N ILE A 73 10.21 -10.86 -9.19
CA ILE A 73 9.95 -11.00 -10.63
C ILE A 73 10.09 -9.64 -11.30
N ILE A 74 9.42 -8.60 -10.82
CA ILE A 74 9.44 -7.27 -11.46
C ILE A 74 10.86 -6.69 -11.48
N TYR A 75 11.65 -6.91 -10.44
CA TYR A 75 13.01 -6.37 -10.39
C TYR A 75 14.00 -7.17 -11.23
N TYR A 76 14.00 -8.50 -11.11
CA TYR A 76 15.04 -9.34 -11.73
C TYR A 76 14.71 -9.83 -13.13
N PHE A 77 13.43 -10.07 -13.46
CA PHE A 77 13.04 -10.65 -14.75
C PHE A 77 13.52 -9.83 -15.96
N PRO A 78 13.40 -8.50 -16.01
CA PRO A 78 13.88 -7.73 -17.15
C PRO A 78 15.38 -7.88 -17.40
N GLY A 79 16.19 -7.89 -16.35
CA GLY A 79 17.65 -8.04 -16.49
C GLY A 79 18.10 -9.46 -16.76
N LEU A 80 17.56 -10.45 -16.05
CA LEU A 80 18.04 -11.84 -16.12
C LEU A 80 17.45 -12.62 -17.29
N VAL A 81 16.19 -12.38 -17.64
CA VAL A 81 15.47 -13.16 -18.66
C VAL A 81 15.42 -12.43 -19.99
N LEU A 82 15.13 -11.13 -19.98
CA LEU A 82 15.04 -10.33 -21.20
C LEU A 82 16.38 -9.67 -21.59
N HIS A 83 17.43 -9.86 -20.80
CA HIS A 83 18.75 -9.23 -20.96
C HIS A 83 18.69 -7.71 -21.13
N ASN A 84 17.64 -7.08 -20.59
CA ASN A 84 17.39 -5.64 -20.63
C ASN A 84 17.08 -5.10 -19.22
N PRO A 85 18.09 -4.61 -18.48
CA PRO A 85 17.91 -4.11 -17.11
C PRO A 85 17.24 -2.73 -17.11
N ILE A 86 15.91 -2.70 -17.37
CA ILE A 86 15.11 -1.46 -17.48
C ILE A 86 15.14 -0.56 -16.24
N TRP A 87 15.40 -1.16 -15.08
CA TRP A 87 15.44 -0.41 -13.81
C TRP A 87 16.77 0.33 -13.60
N GLY A 88 17.79 0.01 -14.40
CA GLY A 88 19.16 0.48 -14.17
C GLY A 88 19.77 -0.09 -12.89
N GLY A 89 20.89 0.49 -12.47
CA GLY A 89 21.59 0.12 -11.24
C GLY A 89 21.28 1.05 -10.08
N GLY A 90 21.67 0.62 -8.86
CA GLY A 90 21.66 1.47 -7.69
C GLY A 90 20.31 1.60 -6.98
N GLU A 91 20.22 2.56 -6.08
CA GLU A 91 19.08 2.75 -5.17
C GLU A 91 17.83 3.22 -5.91
N THR A 92 17.99 4.10 -6.91
CA THR A 92 16.86 4.64 -7.70
C THR A 92 16.15 3.54 -8.48
N GLY A 93 16.90 2.64 -9.12
CA GLY A 93 16.31 1.52 -9.87
C GLY A 93 15.55 0.56 -8.96
N ARG A 94 16.10 0.24 -7.78
CA ARG A 94 15.42 -0.57 -6.76
C ARG A 94 14.15 0.11 -6.27
N PHE A 95 14.19 1.40 -6.03
CA PHE A 95 13.03 2.17 -5.61
C PHE A 95 11.92 2.16 -6.67
N LEU A 96 12.23 2.38 -7.94
CA LEU A 96 11.27 2.36 -9.03
C LEU A 96 10.63 0.97 -9.20
N ALA A 97 11.43 -0.09 -9.17
CA ALA A 97 10.91 -1.46 -9.25
C ALA A 97 10.00 -1.79 -8.06
N ALA A 98 10.42 -1.38 -6.83
CA ALA A 98 9.59 -1.52 -5.65
C ALA A 98 8.27 -0.75 -5.80
N ALA A 99 8.33 0.53 -6.17
CA ALA A 99 7.15 1.36 -6.34
C ALA A 99 6.15 0.75 -7.34
N VAL A 100 6.62 0.30 -8.51
CA VAL A 100 5.77 -0.36 -9.52
C VAL A 100 5.14 -1.63 -8.96
N SER A 101 5.91 -2.49 -8.29
CA SER A 101 5.42 -3.73 -7.69
C SER A 101 4.33 -3.48 -6.67
N PHE A 102 4.57 -2.54 -5.77
CA PHE A 102 3.64 -2.16 -4.72
C PHE A 102 2.38 -1.50 -5.28
N ILE A 103 2.51 -0.59 -6.25
CA ILE A 103 1.37 0.07 -6.90
C ILE A 103 0.47 -0.96 -7.57
N ILE A 104 1.02 -1.91 -8.34
CA ILE A 104 0.23 -2.95 -9.01
C ILE A 104 -0.48 -3.83 -7.98
N ASN A 105 0.23 -4.29 -6.96
CA ASN A 105 -0.32 -5.15 -5.93
C ASN A 105 -1.47 -4.45 -5.18
N TYR A 106 -1.20 -3.28 -4.60
CA TYR A 106 -2.19 -2.54 -3.81
C TYR A 106 -3.34 -1.99 -4.64
N ALA A 107 -3.13 -1.67 -5.92
CA ALA A 107 -4.22 -1.31 -6.83
C ALA A 107 -5.23 -2.45 -7.00
N CYS A 108 -4.76 -3.70 -7.06
CA CYS A 108 -5.64 -4.87 -7.11
C CYS A 108 -6.42 -5.06 -5.82
N TYR A 109 -5.81 -4.84 -4.64
CA TYR A 109 -6.52 -4.88 -3.36
C TYR A 109 -7.56 -3.75 -3.26
N PHE A 110 -7.17 -2.52 -3.56
CA PHE A 110 -8.08 -1.38 -3.55
C PHE A 110 -9.21 -1.52 -4.56
N SER A 111 -8.96 -2.13 -5.73
CA SER A 111 -10.01 -2.37 -6.72
C SER A 111 -11.15 -3.22 -6.19
N GLU A 112 -10.86 -4.25 -5.41
CA GLU A 112 -11.88 -5.10 -4.78
C GLU A 112 -12.64 -4.37 -3.66
N ILE A 113 -11.95 -3.51 -2.90
CA ILE A 113 -12.59 -2.67 -1.89
C ILE A 113 -13.56 -1.69 -2.55
N TYR A 114 -13.14 -1.02 -3.63
CA TYR A 114 -14.01 -0.13 -4.41
C TYR A 114 -15.20 -0.88 -4.99
N ARG A 115 -14.95 -2.03 -5.64
CA ARG A 115 -16.02 -2.86 -6.21
C ARG A 115 -17.02 -3.30 -5.15
N GLY A 116 -16.53 -3.80 -4.01
CA GLY A 116 -17.37 -4.20 -2.89
C GLY A 116 -18.18 -3.05 -2.30
N GLY A 117 -17.59 -1.85 -2.20
CA GLY A 117 -18.28 -0.65 -1.75
C GLY A 117 -19.40 -0.20 -2.71
N ILE A 118 -19.12 -0.21 -4.02
CA ILE A 118 -20.11 0.17 -5.06
C ILE A 118 -21.26 -0.82 -5.11
N GLN A 119 -20.96 -2.12 -5.16
CA GLN A 119 -21.96 -3.18 -5.25
C GLN A 119 -22.70 -3.42 -3.93
N GLY A 120 -22.12 -2.99 -2.82
CA GLY A 120 -22.72 -3.13 -1.49
C GLY A 120 -23.85 -2.15 -1.19
N VAL A 121 -24.08 -1.14 -2.03
CA VAL A 121 -25.21 -0.22 -1.87
C VAL A 121 -26.50 -0.92 -2.35
N PRO A 122 -27.53 -1.08 -1.51
CA PRO A 122 -28.76 -1.77 -1.88
C PRO A 122 -29.46 -1.08 -3.06
N GLU A 123 -29.99 -1.86 -4.00
CA GLU A 123 -30.69 -1.31 -5.18
C GLU A 123 -31.94 -0.50 -4.80
N GLY A 124 -32.65 -0.89 -3.73
CA GLY A 124 -33.76 -0.13 -3.21
C GLY A 124 -33.46 1.33 -2.87
N GLN A 125 -32.20 1.68 -2.60
CA GLN A 125 -31.78 3.08 -2.43
C GLN A 125 -31.84 3.88 -3.74
N LYS A 126 -31.55 3.23 -4.87
CA LYS A 126 -31.65 3.84 -6.20
C LYS A 126 -33.10 3.96 -6.62
N GLU A 127 -33.89 2.91 -6.35
CA GLU A 127 -35.34 2.89 -6.64
C GLU A 127 -36.09 3.96 -5.84
N ALA A 128 -35.80 4.08 -4.54
CA ALA A 128 -36.37 5.14 -3.71
C ALA A 128 -36.02 6.55 -4.24
N GLY A 129 -34.80 6.76 -4.69
CA GLY A 129 -34.39 8.01 -5.32
C GLY A 129 -35.17 8.30 -6.61
N LEU A 130 -35.41 7.27 -7.45
CA LEU A 130 -36.23 7.43 -8.67
C LEU A 130 -37.68 7.78 -8.36
N VAL A 131 -38.27 7.15 -7.35
CA VAL A 131 -39.65 7.44 -6.89
C VAL A 131 -39.80 8.88 -6.43
N LEU A 132 -38.73 9.43 -5.79
CA LEU A 132 -38.65 10.84 -5.39
C LEU A 132 -38.36 11.81 -6.55
N GLY A 133 -38.35 11.32 -7.81
CA GLY A 133 -38.07 12.15 -8.99
C GLY A 133 -36.63 12.60 -9.16
N MET A 134 -35.67 11.96 -8.45
CA MET A 134 -34.26 12.29 -8.58
C MET A 134 -33.69 11.77 -9.90
N THR A 135 -32.82 12.56 -10.53
CA THR A 135 -32.07 12.11 -11.70
C THR A 135 -31.00 11.06 -11.29
N LYS A 136 -30.58 10.21 -12.23
CA LYS A 136 -29.51 9.23 -12.00
C LYS A 136 -28.25 9.86 -11.41
N HIS A 137 -27.90 11.06 -11.86
CA HIS A 137 -26.74 11.81 -11.35
C HIS A 137 -26.94 12.24 -9.88
N GLN A 138 -28.12 12.74 -9.54
CA GLN A 138 -28.44 13.11 -8.15
C GLN A 138 -28.43 11.89 -7.24
N ILE A 139 -28.98 10.75 -7.68
CA ILE A 139 -28.93 9.48 -6.94
C ILE A 139 -27.49 9.05 -6.70
N PHE A 140 -26.64 9.11 -7.74
CA PHE A 140 -25.24 8.73 -7.60
C PHE A 140 -24.51 9.60 -6.56
N PHE A 141 -24.53 10.91 -6.70
CA PHE A 141 -23.75 11.80 -5.85
C PHE A 141 -24.33 12.00 -4.44
N LYS A 142 -25.66 12.02 -4.29
CA LYS A 142 -26.31 12.29 -2.99
C LYS A 142 -26.63 11.04 -2.18
N ILE A 143 -26.75 9.88 -2.82
CA ILE A 143 -27.14 8.63 -2.15
C ILE A 143 -26.03 7.58 -2.25
N THR A 144 -25.69 7.14 -3.49
CA THR A 144 -24.82 6.00 -3.71
C THR A 144 -23.38 6.30 -3.25
N LEU A 145 -22.81 7.42 -3.67
CA LEU A 145 -21.42 7.77 -3.39
C LEU A 145 -21.15 7.91 -1.88
N LEU A 146 -22.05 8.56 -1.15
CA LEU A 146 -21.89 8.74 0.30
C LEU A 146 -21.93 7.40 1.05
N GLN A 147 -22.87 6.52 0.69
CA GLN A 147 -22.96 5.18 1.27
C GLN A 147 -21.76 4.30 0.87
N MET A 148 -21.28 4.42 -0.37
CA MET A 148 -20.10 3.74 -0.86
C MET A 148 -18.85 4.15 -0.07
N ILE A 149 -18.58 5.45 0.09
CA ILE A 149 -17.42 5.96 0.83
C ILE A 149 -17.41 5.39 2.25
N LYS A 150 -18.55 5.41 2.94
CA LYS A 150 -18.69 4.86 4.28
C LYS A 150 -18.31 3.38 4.36
N ARG A 151 -18.66 2.57 3.35
CA ARG A 151 -18.35 1.15 3.28
C ARG A 151 -16.90 0.87 2.91
N ILE A 152 -16.28 1.75 2.13
CA ILE A 152 -14.91 1.62 1.64
C ILE A 152 -13.88 1.99 2.72
N VAL A 153 -14.15 3.01 3.53
CA VAL A 153 -13.15 3.59 4.43
C VAL A 153 -12.59 2.58 5.45
N PRO A 154 -13.38 1.75 6.16
CA PRO A 154 -12.80 0.80 7.11
C PRO A 154 -11.85 -0.24 6.47
N PRO A 155 -12.24 -0.98 5.41
CA PRO A 155 -11.32 -1.91 4.78
C PRO A 155 -10.12 -1.20 4.11
N MET A 156 -10.30 0.01 3.58
CA MET A 156 -9.21 0.80 3.02
C MET A 156 -8.20 1.20 4.10
N SER A 157 -8.67 1.61 5.27
CA SER A 157 -7.83 1.94 6.43
C SER A 157 -6.96 0.76 6.83
N ASN A 158 -7.53 -0.44 6.88
CA ASN A 158 -6.79 -1.66 7.21
C ASN A 158 -5.68 -1.96 6.18
N GLU A 159 -5.97 -1.82 4.89
CA GLU A 159 -4.97 -2.03 3.83
C GLU A 159 -3.87 -0.96 3.87
N ILE A 160 -4.20 0.31 4.16
CA ILE A 160 -3.21 1.38 4.32
C ILE A 160 -2.26 1.09 5.49
N ILE A 161 -2.77 0.61 6.62
CA ILE A 161 -1.96 0.21 7.78
C ILE A 161 -1.08 -1.02 7.44
N THR A 162 -1.61 -1.96 6.65
CA THR A 162 -0.87 -3.13 6.18
C THR A 162 0.26 -2.71 5.25
N LEU A 163 0.01 -1.78 4.33
CA LEU A 163 1.02 -1.25 3.42
C LEU A 163 2.27 -0.73 4.15
N VAL A 164 2.11 -0.05 5.29
CA VAL A 164 3.26 0.41 6.08
C VAL A 164 4.19 -0.75 6.45
N LYS A 165 3.63 -1.86 6.89
CA LYS A 165 4.42 -3.05 7.30
C LYS A 165 5.03 -3.74 6.08
N ASP A 166 4.28 -3.81 4.99
CA ASP A 166 4.72 -4.46 3.76
C ASP A 166 5.89 -3.75 3.09
N THR A 167 6.08 -2.43 3.31
CA THR A 167 7.27 -1.73 2.80
C THR A 167 8.59 -2.41 3.20
N SER A 168 8.60 -3.13 4.32
CA SER A 168 9.75 -3.92 4.78
C SER A 168 10.17 -5.03 3.80
N LEU A 169 9.26 -5.50 2.94
CA LEU A 169 9.55 -6.52 1.92
C LEU A 169 10.52 -6.01 0.85
N ALA A 170 10.57 -4.68 0.64
CA ALA A 170 11.44 -4.08 -0.37
C ALA A 170 12.94 -4.33 -0.10
N ARG A 171 13.33 -4.69 1.12
CA ARG A 171 14.68 -5.12 1.46
C ARG A 171 15.15 -6.35 0.67
N ILE A 172 14.23 -7.17 0.14
CA ILE A 172 14.59 -8.39 -0.61
C ILE A 172 15.36 -8.07 -1.90
N ILE A 173 15.09 -6.90 -2.49
CA ILE A 173 15.84 -6.35 -3.63
C ILE A 173 16.89 -5.33 -3.19
N ALA A 174 17.28 -5.36 -1.89
CA ALA A 174 18.25 -4.48 -1.27
C ALA A 174 17.91 -2.98 -1.35
N LEU A 175 16.61 -2.61 -1.33
CA LEU A 175 16.18 -1.23 -1.11
C LEU A 175 16.51 -0.84 0.34
N GLN A 176 17.18 0.30 0.51
CA GLN A 176 17.68 0.75 1.81
C GLN A 176 16.58 1.46 2.63
N GLU A 177 15.48 0.73 2.89
CA GLU A 177 14.39 1.16 3.77
C GLU A 177 14.75 0.89 5.26
N ILE A 178 13.89 1.25 6.19
CA ILE A 178 14.19 1.21 7.62
C ILE A 178 14.57 -0.19 8.15
N THR A 179 13.96 -1.26 7.64
CA THR A 179 14.29 -2.62 8.07
C THR A 179 15.67 -3.04 7.56
N TRP A 180 16.00 -2.65 6.33
CA TRP A 180 17.35 -2.83 5.79
C TRP A 180 18.37 -2.09 6.65
N ALA A 181 18.10 -0.82 7.02
CA ALA A 181 18.96 0.00 7.87
C ALA A 181 19.18 -0.66 9.25
N GLY A 182 18.12 -1.16 9.88
CA GLY A 182 18.23 -1.87 11.17
C GLY A 182 19.05 -3.17 11.08
N GLN A 183 18.85 -3.94 9.99
CA GLN A 183 19.60 -5.20 9.77
C GLN A 183 21.08 -4.98 9.42
N ALA A 184 21.43 -3.85 8.82
CA ALA A 184 22.81 -3.53 8.48
C ALA A 184 23.72 -3.57 9.72
N PHE A 185 23.23 -3.16 10.88
CA PHE A 185 23.97 -3.22 12.15
C PHE A 185 24.24 -4.65 12.63
N MET A 186 23.34 -5.59 12.36
CA MET A 186 23.61 -7.02 12.66
C MET A 186 24.76 -7.56 11.81
N LYS A 187 24.92 -7.06 10.60
CA LYS A 187 25.95 -7.48 9.63
C LYS A 187 27.28 -6.73 9.78
N GLY A 188 27.40 -5.84 10.77
CA GLY A 188 28.63 -5.12 11.06
C GLY A 188 28.79 -3.80 10.36
N SER A 189 27.72 -3.17 9.84
CA SER A 189 27.78 -1.83 9.28
C SER A 189 28.08 -0.77 10.34
N HIS A 190 28.70 0.33 9.92
CA HIS A 190 29.03 1.48 10.76
C HIS A 190 29.94 1.15 11.97
N GLY A 191 30.77 0.09 11.88
CA GLY A 191 31.66 -0.33 12.97
C GLY A 191 30.94 -0.96 14.19
N ILE A 192 29.65 -1.25 14.05
CA ILE A 192 28.81 -1.90 15.06
C ILE A 192 28.49 -3.32 14.57
N SER A 193 29.09 -4.33 15.18
CA SER A 193 28.91 -5.71 14.77
C SER A 193 28.02 -6.48 15.74
N GLY A 194 27.13 -7.33 15.20
CA GLY A 194 26.31 -8.25 16.00
C GLY A 194 25.24 -7.57 16.87
N ALA A 195 24.95 -6.27 16.66
CA ALA A 195 23.97 -5.56 17.46
C ALA A 195 22.54 -5.87 17.00
N ILE A 196 21.76 -6.48 17.87
CA ILE A 196 20.32 -6.78 17.66
C ILE A 196 19.40 -5.61 18.06
N TRP A 197 19.83 -4.79 19.02
CA TRP A 197 19.01 -3.71 19.56
C TRP A 197 18.56 -2.64 18.55
N PRO A 198 19.27 -2.35 17.42
CA PRO A 198 18.75 -1.46 16.40
C PRO A 198 17.46 -1.95 15.72
N LEU A 199 17.28 -3.28 15.61
CA LEU A 199 16.02 -3.85 15.09
C LEU A 199 14.83 -3.59 16.02
N PHE A 200 15.08 -3.56 17.34
CA PHE A 200 14.05 -3.17 18.28
C PHE A 200 13.59 -1.73 18.04
N PHE A 201 14.51 -0.80 17.82
CA PHE A 201 14.16 0.58 17.47
C PHE A 201 13.45 0.67 16.11
N THR A 202 13.83 -0.15 15.13
CA THR A 202 13.09 -0.26 13.85
C THR A 202 11.63 -0.60 14.10
N ALA A 203 11.34 -1.56 14.97
CA ALA A 203 9.98 -1.93 15.36
C ALA A 203 9.24 -0.75 16.04
N VAL A 204 9.92 0.05 16.85
CA VAL A 204 9.34 1.26 17.49
C VAL A 204 8.94 2.29 16.43
N TYR A 205 9.76 2.53 15.39
CA TYR A 205 9.39 3.42 14.30
C TYR A 205 8.10 2.95 13.59
N TYR A 206 8.00 1.66 13.27
CA TYR A 206 6.79 1.09 12.68
C TYR A 206 5.57 1.24 13.61
N LEU A 207 5.75 0.99 14.91
CA LEU A 207 4.68 1.11 15.89
C LEU A 207 4.15 2.55 15.99
N ILE A 208 5.06 3.53 16.06
CA ILE A 208 4.68 4.95 16.12
C ILE A 208 3.95 5.35 14.83
N PHE A 209 4.48 5.00 13.66
CA PHE A 209 3.88 5.37 12.39
C PHE A 209 2.50 4.72 12.21
N ASN A 210 2.37 3.41 12.48
CA ASN A 210 1.08 2.73 12.46
C ASN A 210 0.10 3.30 13.49
N GLY A 211 0.58 3.65 14.68
CA GLY A 211 -0.25 4.29 15.72
C GLY A 211 -0.82 5.63 15.26
N ILE A 212 0.00 6.47 14.64
CA ILE A 212 -0.45 7.76 14.07
C ILE A 212 -1.51 7.52 13.00
N LEU A 213 -1.26 6.61 12.06
CA LEU A 213 -2.22 6.30 10.99
C LEU A 213 -3.51 5.71 11.55
N THR A 214 -3.45 4.81 12.52
CA THR A 214 -4.63 4.23 13.17
C THR A 214 -5.50 5.29 13.80
N VAL A 215 -4.90 6.27 14.51
CA VAL A 215 -5.64 7.38 15.12
C VAL A 215 -6.27 8.28 14.05
N LEU A 216 -5.52 8.62 12.99
CA LEU A 216 -6.01 9.50 11.92
C LEU A 216 -7.15 8.83 11.13
N LEU A 217 -6.97 7.58 10.71
CA LEU A 217 -7.96 6.83 9.95
C LEU A 217 -9.19 6.51 10.82
N GLY A 218 -9.00 6.14 12.08
CA GLY A 218 -10.11 5.91 13.01
C GLY A 218 -10.96 7.17 13.29
N ARG A 219 -10.34 8.37 13.29
CA ARG A 219 -11.10 9.63 13.34
C ARG A 219 -11.91 9.84 12.06
N LEU A 220 -11.36 9.51 10.90
CA LEU A 220 -12.06 9.59 9.63
C LEU A 220 -13.27 8.63 9.60
N GLU A 221 -13.08 7.40 10.05
CA GLU A 221 -14.15 6.39 10.15
C GLU A 221 -15.28 6.88 11.07
N LYS A 222 -14.97 7.36 12.28
CA LYS A 222 -15.95 7.91 13.21
C LYS A 222 -16.73 9.09 12.62
N LYS A 223 -16.06 9.97 11.86
CA LYS A 223 -16.71 11.09 11.19
C LYS A 223 -17.74 10.63 10.13
N LEU A 224 -17.51 9.47 9.53
CA LEU A 224 -18.40 8.88 8.52
C LEU A 224 -19.51 8.01 9.11
N GLU A 225 -19.44 7.62 10.40
CA GLU A 225 -20.51 6.89 11.09
C GLU A 225 -21.78 7.74 11.34
N TYR A 226 -21.73 9.04 11.09
CA TYR A 226 -22.82 9.98 11.31
C TYR A 226 -24.11 9.63 10.55
N PHE A 227 -24.05 8.83 9.52
CA PHE A 227 -25.20 8.36 8.73
C PHE A 227 -25.55 6.88 9.06
N ARG A 228 -26.00 6.62 10.25
CA ARG A 228 -26.64 5.34 10.56
C ARG A 228 -28.11 5.35 10.15
#